data_35dad435ca061add791aef185954a5df
#
_entry.id   35dad435ca061add791aef185954a5df
#
_cell.length_a   1.000
_cell.length_b   1.000
_cell.length_c   1.000
_cell.angle_alpha   90.00
_cell.angle_beta   90.00
_cell.angle_gamma   90.00
#
_symmetry.space_group_name_H-M   'P 1'
#
loop_
_entity.id
_entity.type
_entity.pdbx_description
1 polymer ?
#
loop_
_entity_poly.entity_id
_entity_poly.type
_entity_poly.pdbx_seq_one_letter_code
_entity_poly.pdbx_strand_id
1 'polypeptide(L)'
;MKVDRKDVNVYDLRSAIELLKNDKNELVYTNTEVDPHGELAGIYRHVGAGGTVKRPTKIGPAMIFNNVKNHGDSKVLIGLFSSRERVSKLLGCKPDQLGFLLNEAVKDAIAPITIENKDAKCQEVVHYATDEDFDIRKILPAPTNTLEDAGPYITLGMCYACDPDTGEGDVTIHRLCLQSKDEISMFFTPGVRHLDAFRKKAEELNKPLPISISIGVDPAIPIASCFEPPTTPLGFNEISIAGGIRRKPVEMVQCLTVNEKAIANAEYVIEGELIPNVRVREDMNTDTGKAMPEFPGYTGEANPSLPLIKVKAITYRKNPIMQTCIGPSEEHVNLAGIPTEASIIEMIEKSMPGRLVNVYSHSSGGGKYMAVIQFKKLMPSDEGRQRQAALIAFTAFPELKHVILVDEDVDPFDSNDVLWALNTRYQGDVDTIFIPGVRCHPLDPSQSPEYNPQIKDRGITCKTIYDCTVPYHLKDKFKRSNFMDVDMNTYEIKSFE
;
A
#
# COMPACT_ATOMS: atom_id res chain seq x y z
N MET A 1 -6.45 22.23 0.54
CA MET A 1 -7.83 21.98 1.07
C MET A 1 -7.72 21.72 2.56
N LYS A 2 -8.64 22.23 3.39
CA LYS A 2 -8.68 21.88 4.84
C LYS A 2 -9.46 20.58 5.00
N VAL A 3 -8.88 19.62 5.72
CA VAL A 3 -9.51 18.30 5.92
C VAL A 3 -10.58 18.39 7.01
N ASP A 4 -11.76 17.84 6.71
CA ASP A 4 -12.84 17.66 7.68
C ASP A 4 -12.59 16.37 8.47
N ARG A 5 -11.80 16.48 9.56
CA ARG A 5 -11.36 15.33 10.36
C ARG A 5 -12.38 15.00 11.44
N LYS A 6 -12.75 13.73 11.51
CA LYS A 6 -13.58 13.16 12.58
C LYS A 6 -12.72 12.29 13.49
N ASP A 7 -12.93 12.39 14.78
CA ASP A 7 -12.31 11.45 15.71
C ASP A 7 -12.96 10.07 15.56
N VAL A 8 -12.13 9.05 15.32
CA VAL A 8 -12.55 7.65 15.22
C VAL A 8 -11.87 6.85 16.32
N ASN A 9 -12.62 5.97 16.97
CA ASN A 9 -12.08 5.11 18.04
C ASN A 9 -11.39 3.87 17.42
N VAL A 10 -10.35 4.09 16.63
CA VAL A 10 -9.51 3.06 16.02
C VAL A 10 -8.08 3.25 16.48
N TYR A 11 -7.50 2.21 17.10
CA TYR A 11 -6.16 2.21 17.68
C TYR A 11 -5.41 0.87 17.51
N ASP A 12 -6.10 -0.16 17.02
CA ASP A 12 -5.56 -1.47 16.65
C ASP A 12 -6.46 -2.12 15.59
N LEU A 13 -6.09 -3.31 15.11
CA LEU A 13 -6.88 -4.05 14.12
C LEU A 13 -8.28 -4.40 14.65
N ARG A 14 -8.40 -4.81 15.92
CA ARG A 14 -9.69 -5.24 16.50
C ARG A 14 -10.68 -4.09 16.63
N SER A 15 -10.23 -2.92 16.99
CA SER A 15 -11.07 -1.71 17.02
C SER A 15 -11.51 -1.27 15.62
N ALA A 16 -10.67 -1.49 14.58
CA ALA A 16 -11.06 -1.30 13.19
C ALA A 16 -12.16 -2.28 12.76
N ILE A 17 -12.02 -3.55 13.09
CA ILE A 17 -13.04 -4.59 12.85
C ILE A 17 -14.35 -4.22 13.58
N GLU A 18 -14.26 -3.78 14.85
CA GLU A 18 -15.43 -3.38 15.64
C GLU A 18 -16.20 -2.23 14.98
N LEU A 19 -15.50 -1.25 14.42
CA LEU A 19 -16.12 -0.14 13.68
C LEU A 19 -16.90 -0.62 12.44
N LEU A 20 -16.43 -1.67 11.77
CA LEU A 20 -16.96 -2.12 10.46
C LEU A 20 -17.98 -3.27 10.57
N LYS A 21 -17.97 -4.05 11.64
CA LYS A 21 -18.67 -5.36 11.73
C LYS A 21 -20.17 -5.32 11.53
N ASN A 22 -20.81 -4.17 11.76
CA ASN A 22 -22.27 -4.04 11.65
C ASN A 22 -22.75 -3.66 10.25
N ASP A 23 -21.83 -3.42 9.31
CA ASP A 23 -22.15 -3.11 7.92
C ASP A 23 -21.62 -4.22 7.00
N LYS A 24 -22.54 -5.00 6.43
CA LYS A 24 -22.21 -6.11 5.48
C LYS A 24 -21.52 -5.63 4.19
N ASN A 25 -21.61 -4.36 3.88
CA ASN A 25 -20.91 -3.77 2.73
C ASN A 25 -19.44 -3.45 3.08
N GLU A 26 -19.12 -3.41 4.38
CA GLU A 26 -17.77 -3.13 4.87
C GLU A 26 -17.03 -4.38 5.30
N LEU A 27 -17.72 -5.31 5.98
CA LEU A 27 -17.09 -6.51 6.53
C LEU A 27 -18.03 -7.71 6.48
N VAL A 28 -17.49 -8.83 5.98
CA VAL A 28 -18.16 -10.14 5.99
C VAL A 28 -17.24 -11.21 6.57
N TYR A 29 -17.77 -12.38 6.88
CA TYR A 29 -16.97 -13.48 7.38
C TYR A 29 -17.48 -14.86 6.91
N THR A 30 -16.65 -15.87 7.01
CA THR A 30 -17.04 -17.28 6.87
C THR A 30 -16.51 -18.14 8.03
N ASN A 31 -17.29 -19.15 8.43
CA ASN A 31 -16.88 -20.19 9.37
C ASN A 31 -16.54 -21.52 8.66
N THR A 32 -16.75 -21.59 7.35
CA THR A 32 -16.34 -22.74 6.55
C THR A 32 -14.82 -22.89 6.62
N GLU A 33 -14.33 -24.11 6.81
CA GLU A 33 -12.91 -24.37 6.76
C GLU A 33 -12.35 -24.01 5.38
N VAL A 34 -11.22 -23.29 5.38
CA VAL A 34 -10.56 -22.80 4.17
C VAL A 34 -9.09 -23.19 4.20
N ASP A 35 -8.61 -23.75 3.09
CA ASP A 35 -7.19 -24.04 2.93
C ASP A 35 -6.40 -22.75 2.63
N PRO A 36 -5.37 -22.40 3.41
CA PRO A 36 -4.55 -21.23 3.12
C PRO A 36 -3.78 -21.37 1.80
N HIS A 37 -3.67 -22.59 1.25
CA HIS A 37 -3.01 -22.84 -0.02
C HIS A 37 -3.93 -22.56 -1.22
N GLY A 38 -4.02 -21.28 -1.62
CA GLY A 38 -4.74 -20.81 -2.81
C GLY A 38 -6.23 -20.50 -2.59
N GLU A 39 -6.95 -21.13 -1.64
CA GLU A 39 -8.39 -20.91 -1.50
C GLU A 39 -8.74 -19.54 -0.93
N LEU A 40 -7.98 -19.02 0.04
CA LEU A 40 -8.22 -17.70 0.62
C LEU A 40 -8.29 -16.60 -0.45
N ALA A 41 -7.26 -16.50 -1.27
CA ALA A 41 -7.20 -15.53 -2.37
C ALA A 41 -8.25 -15.84 -3.45
N GLY A 42 -8.44 -17.13 -3.77
CA GLY A 42 -9.45 -17.60 -4.73
C GLY A 42 -10.86 -17.18 -4.34
N ILE A 43 -11.23 -17.31 -3.07
CA ILE A 43 -12.53 -16.89 -2.53
C ILE A 43 -12.63 -15.35 -2.53
N TYR A 44 -11.59 -14.67 -1.99
CA TYR A 44 -11.68 -13.22 -1.82
C TYR A 44 -11.76 -12.45 -3.14
N ARG A 45 -11.18 -12.94 -4.25
CA ARG A 45 -11.35 -12.32 -5.57
C ARG A 45 -12.81 -12.29 -6.05
N HIS A 46 -13.68 -13.17 -5.55
CA HIS A 46 -15.13 -13.14 -5.81
C HIS A 46 -15.88 -12.19 -4.87
N VAL A 47 -15.39 -12.00 -3.65
CA VAL A 47 -16.03 -11.17 -2.62
C VAL A 47 -15.76 -9.69 -2.83
N GLY A 48 -14.49 -9.29 -2.95
CA GLY A 48 -14.21 -7.86 -2.92
C GLY A 48 -12.79 -7.40 -3.26
N ALA A 49 -11.99 -8.20 -3.95
CA ALA A 49 -10.60 -7.85 -4.21
C ALA A 49 -10.41 -6.57 -5.04
N GLY A 50 -11.22 -6.35 -6.09
CA GLY A 50 -11.06 -5.19 -6.98
C GLY A 50 -9.67 -5.11 -7.66
N GLY A 51 -9.26 -3.91 -8.04
CA GLY A 51 -7.94 -3.64 -8.59
C GLY A 51 -7.67 -4.30 -9.94
N THR A 52 -6.44 -4.79 -10.13
CA THR A 52 -5.98 -5.42 -11.37
C THR A 52 -6.16 -6.96 -11.38
N VAL A 53 -6.83 -7.52 -10.37
CA VAL A 53 -7.14 -8.96 -10.31
C VAL A 53 -8.01 -9.36 -11.50
N LYS A 54 -7.69 -10.50 -12.12
CA LYS A 54 -8.48 -11.06 -13.23
C LYS A 54 -9.92 -11.32 -12.80
N ARG A 55 -10.88 -10.92 -13.68
CA ARG A 55 -12.33 -11.14 -13.48
C ARG A 55 -12.66 -12.56 -12.97
N PRO A 56 -13.66 -12.74 -12.08
CA PRO A 56 -14.81 -11.85 -11.85
C PRO A 56 -14.68 -10.92 -10.62
N THR A 57 -13.57 -10.36 -10.35
CA THR A 57 -13.33 -9.45 -9.22
C THR A 57 -14.17 -8.16 -9.30
N LYS A 58 -14.51 -7.60 -8.14
CA LYS A 58 -15.15 -6.29 -7.93
C LYS A 58 -14.64 -5.69 -6.61
N ILE A 59 -14.82 -4.40 -6.42
CA ILE A 59 -14.62 -3.77 -5.10
C ILE A 59 -15.77 -4.21 -4.18
N GLY A 60 -15.43 -4.66 -2.97
CA GLY A 60 -16.42 -5.16 -2.03
C GLY A 60 -15.96 -5.10 -0.57
N PRO A 61 -16.65 -5.82 0.34
CA PRO A 61 -16.31 -5.84 1.75
C PRO A 61 -14.95 -6.48 2.02
N ALA A 62 -14.34 -6.13 3.16
CA ALA A 62 -13.28 -6.94 3.75
C ALA A 62 -13.85 -8.30 4.21
N MET A 63 -13.01 -9.32 4.30
CA MET A 63 -13.48 -10.67 4.68
C MET A 63 -12.61 -11.27 5.76
N ILE A 64 -13.27 -11.85 6.80
CA ILE A 64 -12.62 -12.65 7.83
C ILE A 64 -12.91 -14.12 7.58
N PHE A 65 -11.85 -14.92 7.55
CA PHE A 65 -11.90 -16.38 7.56
C PHE A 65 -11.66 -16.85 8.99
N ASN A 66 -12.71 -17.35 9.65
CA ASN A 66 -12.67 -17.74 11.05
C ASN A 66 -12.12 -19.16 11.28
N ASN A 67 -12.05 -19.99 10.24
CA ASN A 67 -11.62 -21.37 10.31
C ASN A 67 -10.59 -21.64 9.20
N VAL A 68 -9.31 -21.58 9.56
CA VAL A 68 -8.21 -21.83 8.63
C VAL A 68 -7.61 -23.19 8.93
N LYS A 69 -7.59 -24.05 7.92
CA LYS A 69 -7.14 -25.44 8.01
C LYS A 69 -5.76 -25.55 8.66
N ASN A 70 -5.64 -26.38 9.68
CA ASN A 70 -4.42 -26.64 10.45
C ASN A 70 -3.89 -25.48 11.31
N HIS A 71 -4.65 -24.38 11.51
CA HIS A 71 -4.19 -23.22 12.26
C HIS A 71 -5.04 -22.87 13.50
N GLY A 72 -5.80 -23.84 14.02
CA GLY A 72 -6.51 -23.71 15.30
C GLY A 72 -7.41 -22.47 15.37
N ASP A 73 -7.22 -21.62 16.39
CA ASP A 73 -8.02 -20.41 16.62
C ASP A 73 -7.55 -19.18 15.82
N SER A 74 -6.52 -19.35 14.99
CA SER A 74 -6.02 -18.27 14.14
C SER A 74 -7.01 -17.94 13.03
N LYS A 75 -7.20 -16.65 12.77
CA LYS A 75 -8.08 -16.15 11.71
C LYS A 75 -7.26 -15.42 10.65
N VAL A 76 -7.84 -15.26 9.45
CA VAL A 76 -7.24 -14.44 8.39
C VAL A 76 -8.21 -13.34 7.98
N LEU A 77 -7.71 -12.10 7.89
CA LEU A 77 -8.43 -10.95 7.36
C LEU A 77 -7.79 -10.51 6.05
N ILE A 78 -8.61 -10.33 5.02
CA ILE A 78 -8.21 -9.81 3.69
C ILE A 78 -9.11 -8.62 3.33
N GLY A 79 -8.53 -7.60 2.70
CA GLY A 79 -9.27 -6.53 2.04
C GLY A 79 -9.71 -5.40 2.95
N LEU A 80 -9.04 -5.18 4.09
CA LEU A 80 -9.36 -4.06 4.98
C LEU A 80 -9.26 -2.72 4.26
N PHE A 81 -8.30 -2.58 3.33
CA PHE A 81 -8.08 -1.36 2.55
C PHE A 81 -8.64 -1.43 1.12
N SER A 82 -9.45 -2.44 0.76
CA SER A 82 -9.94 -2.62 -0.61
C SER A 82 -11.07 -1.66 -1.05
N SER A 83 -11.41 -0.67 -0.24
CA SER A 83 -12.33 0.41 -0.59
C SER A 83 -11.81 1.73 -0.04
N ARG A 84 -11.79 2.76 -0.88
CA ARG A 84 -11.38 4.12 -0.49
C ARG A 84 -12.33 4.70 0.57
N GLU A 85 -13.62 4.41 0.47
CA GLU A 85 -14.63 4.80 1.46
C GLU A 85 -14.37 4.14 2.82
N ARG A 86 -13.98 2.85 2.82
CA ARG A 86 -13.62 2.14 4.06
C ARG A 86 -12.35 2.73 4.69
N VAL A 87 -11.32 2.98 3.89
CA VAL A 87 -10.10 3.65 4.37
C VAL A 87 -10.46 5.00 5.00
N SER A 88 -11.31 5.79 4.36
CA SER A 88 -11.72 7.09 4.89
C SER A 88 -12.49 6.99 6.21
N LYS A 89 -13.35 5.98 6.38
CA LYS A 89 -14.01 5.67 7.67
C LYS A 89 -12.99 5.31 8.75
N LEU A 90 -12.01 4.48 8.42
CA LEU A 90 -10.96 4.04 9.36
C LEU A 90 -10.03 5.17 9.79
N LEU A 91 -9.78 6.17 8.93
CA LEU A 91 -8.91 7.30 9.20
C LEU A 91 -9.65 8.58 9.63
N GLY A 92 -10.98 8.62 9.52
CA GLY A 92 -11.81 9.73 10.00
C GLY A 92 -11.80 10.96 9.10
N CYS A 93 -11.94 10.79 7.79
CA CYS A 93 -12.10 11.90 6.84
C CYS A 93 -13.07 11.51 5.70
N LYS A 94 -13.24 12.36 4.69
CA LYS A 94 -13.96 12.01 3.46
C LYS A 94 -13.03 11.28 2.47
N PRO A 95 -13.57 10.44 1.56
CA PRO A 95 -12.75 9.68 0.61
C PRO A 95 -11.87 10.55 -0.29
N ASP A 96 -12.36 11.69 -0.73
CA ASP A 96 -11.66 12.67 -1.56
C ASP A 96 -10.60 13.50 -0.81
N GLN A 97 -10.53 13.36 0.52
CA GLN A 97 -9.62 14.11 1.39
C GLN A 97 -8.44 13.27 1.92
N LEU A 98 -8.36 11.98 1.58
CA LEU A 98 -7.34 11.08 2.13
C LEU A 98 -5.91 11.56 1.86
N GLY A 99 -5.57 11.96 0.63
CA GLY A 99 -4.25 12.50 0.30
C GLY A 99 -3.92 13.77 1.08
N PHE A 100 -4.90 14.66 1.29
CA PHE A 100 -4.72 15.86 2.11
C PHE A 100 -4.55 15.54 3.60
N LEU A 101 -5.31 14.56 4.13
CA LEU A 101 -5.15 14.08 5.50
C LEU A 101 -3.72 13.60 5.77
N LEU A 102 -3.19 12.78 4.84
CA LEU A 102 -1.83 12.26 4.99
C LEU A 102 -0.77 13.36 4.86
N ASN A 103 -0.96 14.33 3.96
CA ASN A 103 -0.07 15.49 3.86
C ASN A 103 -0.07 16.34 5.16
N GLU A 104 -1.21 16.51 5.81
CA GLU A 104 -1.27 17.14 7.14
C GLU A 104 -0.53 16.27 8.18
N ALA A 105 -0.74 14.95 8.18
CA ALA A 105 -0.14 14.02 9.14
C ALA A 105 1.40 13.93 9.03
N VAL A 106 1.97 14.09 7.83
CA VAL A 106 3.43 14.18 7.64
C VAL A 106 3.99 15.43 8.32
N LYS A 107 3.28 16.57 8.23
CA LYS A 107 3.69 17.84 8.86
C LYS A 107 3.55 17.81 10.38
N ASP A 108 2.51 17.14 10.85
CA ASP A 108 2.15 17.03 12.27
C ASP A 108 2.54 15.64 12.83
N ALA A 109 3.63 15.06 12.32
CA ALA A 109 4.09 13.74 12.72
C ALA A 109 4.37 13.66 14.24
N ILE A 110 3.92 12.58 14.89
CA ILE A 110 4.09 12.34 16.33
C ILE A 110 4.92 11.09 16.52
N ALA A 111 6.09 11.25 17.12
CA ALA A 111 7.03 10.15 17.38
C ALA A 111 6.38 9.04 18.24
N PRO A 112 6.69 7.75 17.97
CA PRO A 112 6.20 6.64 18.78
C PRO A 112 6.77 6.69 20.21
N ILE A 113 6.06 6.06 21.15
CA ILE A 113 6.52 5.89 22.52
C ILE A 113 6.75 4.40 22.81
N THR A 114 7.64 4.11 23.77
CA THR A 114 7.86 2.73 24.22
C THR A 114 7.10 2.51 25.53
N ILE A 115 6.31 1.43 25.57
CA ILE A 115 5.59 0.98 26.78
C ILE A 115 6.29 -0.23 27.42
N GLU A 116 5.89 -0.59 28.62
CA GLU A 116 6.41 -1.77 29.31
C GLU A 116 5.86 -3.08 28.69
N ASN A 117 6.66 -4.15 28.67
CA ASN A 117 6.28 -5.44 28.09
C ASN A 117 4.98 -6.02 28.67
N LYS A 118 4.74 -5.81 29.99
CA LYS A 118 3.51 -6.28 30.64
C LYS A 118 2.21 -5.68 30.09
N ASP A 119 2.30 -4.51 29.44
CA ASP A 119 1.17 -3.78 28.87
C ASP A 119 0.99 -4.08 27.36
N ALA A 120 1.98 -4.76 26.74
CA ALA A 120 1.97 -5.07 25.31
C ALA A 120 1.10 -6.29 25.00
N LYS A 121 0.02 -6.10 24.27
CA LYS A 121 -0.92 -7.16 23.90
C LYS A 121 -0.31 -8.17 22.91
N CYS A 122 0.62 -7.77 22.08
CA CYS A 122 1.29 -8.66 21.14
C CYS A 122 2.15 -9.75 21.83
N GLN A 123 2.40 -9.63 23.14
CA GLN A 123 3.21 -10.59 23.92
C GLN A 123 2.39 -11.49 24.85
N GLU A 124 1.08 -11.67 24.59
CA GLU A 124 0.22 -12.56 25.40
C GLU A 124 0.59 -14.05 25.26
N VAL A 125 1.07 -14.47 24.09
CA VAL A 125 1.55 -15.82 23.78
C VAL A 125 2.93 -15.71 23.15
N VAL A 126 3.85 -16.59 23.56
CA VAL A 126 5.24 -16.57 23.11
C VAL A 126 5.69 -17.96 22.71
N HIS A 127 6.31 -18.08 21.53
CA HIS A 127 7.01 -19.28 21.06
C HIS A 127 8.44 -18.90 20.68
N TYR A 128 9.40 -19.58 21.28
CA TYR A 128 10.81 -19.37 20.95
C TYR A 128 11.27 -20.35 19.86
N ALA A 129 12.16 -19.91 18.98
CA ALA A 129 12.73 -20.78 17.93
C ALA A 129 13.53 -21.97 18.49
N THR A 130 13.86 -21.94 19.78
CA THR A 130 14.48 -23.04 20.52
C THR A 130 13.51 -24.11 21.00
N ASP A 131 12.19 -23.88 20.94
CA ASP A 131 11.19 -24.84 21.35
C ASP A 131 11.18 -26.01 20.36
N GLU A 132 11.00 -27.22 20.86
CA GLU A 132 11.15 -28.45 20.06
C GLU A 132 10.18 -28.55 18.89
N ASP A 133 8.95 -28.06 19.08
CA ASP A 133 7.85 -28.07 18.10
C ASP A 133 7.71 -26.79 17.31
N PHE A 134 8.66 -25.84 17.45
CA PHE A 134 8.60 -24.56 16.77
C PHE A 134 8.64 -24.72 15.25
N ASP A 135 7.61 -24.18 14.59
CA ASP A 135 7.55 -24.02 13.13
C ASP A 135 6.63 -22.85 12.78
N ILE A 136 7.21 -21.77 12.24
CA ILE A 136 6.48 -20.56 11.84
C ILE A 136 5.35 -20.87 10.85
N ARG A 137 5.50 -21.90 10.00
CA ARG A 137 4.51 -22.31 8.99
C ARG A 137 3.29 -22.98 9.60
N LYS A 138 3.39 -23.46 10.86
CA LYS A 138 2.27 -23.99 11.64
C LYS A 138 1.62 -22.95 12.53
N ILE A 139 2.40 -21.96 12.98
CA ILE A 139 1.92 -20.88 13.85
C ILE A 139 1.18 -19.82 13.04
N LEU A 140 1.73 -19.43 11.88
CA LEU A 140 1.18 -18.38 11.03
C LEU A 140 0.30 -18.98 9.92
N PRO A 141 -0.98 -18.60 9.79
CA PRO A 141 -1.84 -18.99 8.67
C PRO A 141 -1.50 -18.17 7.40
N ALA A 142 -0.21 -18.12 7.05
CA ALA A 142 0.27 -17.37 5.90
C ALA A 142 -0.19 -18.02 4.58
N PRO A 143 -0.92 -17.32 3.71
CA PRO A 143 -1.44 -17.92 2.50
C PRO A 143 -0.40 -17.99 1.37
N THR A 144 -0.59 -18.97 0.47
CA THR A 144 -0.21 -18.81 -0.94
C THR A 144 -1.40 -18.20 -1.68
N ASN A 145 -1.15 -17.27 -2.63
CA ASN A 145 -2.24 -16.63 -3.38
C ASN A 145 -2.65 -17.47 -4.61
N THR A 146 -1.67 -18.16 -5.22
CA THR A 146 -1.87 -19.07 -6.35
C THR A 146 -1.09 -20.35 -6.12
N LEU A 147 -1.41 -21.40 -6.90
CA LEU A 147 -0.71 -22.68 -6.82
C LEU A 147 0.73 -22.63 -7.35
N GLU A 148 1.11 -21.53 -8.02
CA GLU A 148 2.45 -21.31 -8.57
C GLU A 148 3.34 -20.47 -7.66
N ASP A 149 2.83 -19.95 -6.54
CA ASP A 149 3.61 -19.12 -5.62
C ASP A 149 4.83 -19.87 -5.08
N ALA A 150 5.92 -19.14 -4.83
CA ALA A 150 7.15 -19.71 -4.27
C ALA A 150 6.96 -20.37 -2.91
N GLY A 151 5.92 -19.99 -2.19
CA GLY A 151 5.57 -20.50 -0.86
C GLY A 151 4.51 -19.67 -0.17
N PRO A 152 4.26 -19.88 1.14
CA PRO A 152 3.39 -19.02 1.94
C PRO A 152 4.04 -17.65 2.15
N TYR A 153 3.23 -16.57 2.00
CA TYR A 153 3.72 -15.20 2.09
C TYR A 153 3.10 -14.39 3.22
N ILE A 154 3.92 -13.57 3.87
CA ILE A 154 3.48 -12.42 4.66
C ILE A 154 3.54 -11.21 3.74
N THR A 155 2.39 -10.66 3.36
CA THR A 155 2.27 -9.55 2.41
C THR A 155 1.97 -8.20 3.08
N LEU A 156 1.53 -8.20 4.35
CA LEU A 156 1.27 -7.04 5.19
C LEU A 156 2.00 -7.14 6.53
N GLY A 157 3.29 -7.45 6.48
CA GLY A 157 4.19 -7.39 7.63
C GLY A 157 4.85 -6.02 7.74
N MET A 158 4.64 -5.33 8.87
CA MET A 158 5.33 -4.08 9.20
C MET A 158 6.75 -4.43 9.66
N CYS A 159 7.70 -4.40 8.74
CA CYS A 159 9.11 -4.65 9.01
C CYS A 159 9.72 -3.41 9.64
N TYR A 160 10.18 -3.52 10.88
CA TYR A 160 10.83 -2.44 11.61
C TYR A 160 12.27 -2.83 11.98
N ALA A 161 13.22 -1.97 11.67
CA ALA A 161 14.60 -2.07 12.09
C ALA A 161 15.19 -0.69 12.28
N CYS A 162 16.35 -0.62 12.99
CA CYS A 162 17.05 0.62 13.21
C CYS A 162 18.36 0.66 12.41
N ASP A 163 18.74 1.86 11.97
CA ASP A 163 20.06 2.10 11.36
C ASP A 163 21.17 1.72 12.36
N PRO A 164 22.10 0.83 11.98
CA PRO A 164 23.16 0.37 12.86
C PRO A 164 24.08 1.47 13.43
N ASP A 165 24.17 2.61 12.75
CA ASP A 165 25.04 3.71 13.15
C ASP A 165 24.31 4.76 13.99
N THR A 166 23.09 5.15 13.59
CA THR A 166 22.36 6.26 14.21
C THR A 166 21.31 5.81 15.21
N GLY A 167 20.80 4.56 15.09
CA GLY A 167 19.70 4.05 15.89
C GLY A 167 18.33 4.59 15.45
N GLU A 168 18.25 5.33 14.33
CA GLU A 168 17.00 5.81 13.78
C GLU A 168 16.22 4.64 13.16
N GLY A 169 14.95 4.50 13.55
CA GLY A 169 14.09 3.40 13.11
C GLY A 169 13.31 3.73 11.84
N ASP A 170 13.03 2.70 11.07
CA ASP A 170 12.19 2.75 9.87
C ASP A 170 11.19 1.59 9.85
N VAL A 171 9.98 1.84 9.33
CA VAL A 171 8.95 0.82 9.12
C VAL A 171 8.55 0.76 7.66
N THR A 172 8.57 -0.44 7.08
CA THR A 172 8.20 -0.62 5.68
C THR A 172 7.59 -1.99 5.43
N ILE A 173 6.80 -2.12 4.37
CA ILE A 173 6.21 -3.39 3.94
C ILE A 173 7.11 -4.02 2.89
N HIS A 174 7.44 -5.30 3.09
CA HIS A 174 8.15 -6.13 2.13
C HIS A 174 7.42 -7.46 1.94
N ARG A 175 7.55 -8.07 0.76
CA ARG A 175 7.10 -9.46 0.59
C ARG A 175 8.08 -10.39 1.29
N LEU A 176 7.54 -11.27 2.11
CA LEU A 176 8.29 -12.19 2.96
C LEU A 176 7.78 -13.60 2.68
N CYS A 177 8.64 -14.50 2.17
CA CYS A 177 8.29 -15.89 1.92
C CYS A 177 8.83 -16.78 3.02
N LEU A 178 7.96 -17.62 3.62
CA LEU A 178 8.36 -18.59 4.66
C LEU A 178 9.14 -19.72 4.00
N GLN A 179 10.40 -19.90 4.39
CA GLN A 179 11.31 -20.86 3.76
C GLN A 179 11.44 -22.17 4.55
N SER A 180 11.55 -22.08 5.87
CA SER A 180 11.66 -23.25 6.76
C SER A 180 10.94 -23.00 8.07
N LYS A 181 11.16 -23.85 9.06
CA LYS A 181 10.53 -23.72 10.39
C LYS A 181 10.87 -22.40 11.10
N ASP A 182 12.00 -21.78 10.77
CA ASP A 182 12.53 -20.58 11.43
C ASP A 182 13.27 -19.64 10.46
N GLU A 183 12.96 -19.73 9.15
CA GLU A 183 13.61 -18.92 8.11
C GLU A 183 12.60 -18.27 7.19
N ILE A 184 12.86 -16.99 6.88
CA ILE A 184 12.04 -16.15 5.99
C ILE A 184 12.96 -15.46 4.99
N SER A 185 12.65 -15.56 3.69
CA SER A 185 13.32 -14.73 2.69
C SER A 185 12.64 -13.39 2.56
N MET A 186 13.43 -12.31 2.39
CA MET A 186 12.92 -10.95 2.32
C MET A 186 13.32 -10.29 1.00
N PHE A 187 12.34 -9.80 0.25
CA PHE A 187 12.58 -9.09 -1.00
C PHE A 187 12.79 -7.60 -0.76
N PHE A 188 13.87 -7.05 -1.32
CA PHE A 188 14.14 -5.61 -1.37
C PHE A 188 14.15 -5.12 -2.81
N THR A 189 13.44 -4.02 -3.09
CA THR A 189 13.66 -3.26 -4.32
C THR A 189 14.95 -2.45 -4.15
N PRO A 190 16.00 -2.69 -4.96
CA PRO A 190 17.30 -2.08 -4.74
C PRO A 190 17.26 -0.54 -4.75
N GLY A 191 17.79 0.07 -3.69
CA GLY A 191 17.98 1.52 -3.58
C GLY A 191 16.70 2.34 -3.42
N VAL A 192 15.59 1.72 -3.02
CA VAL A 192 14.29 2.39 -2.85
C VAL A 192 13.93 2.57 -1.37
N ARG A 193 14.21 1.58 -0.53
CA ARG A 193 13.77 1.56 0.88
C ARG A 193 14.93 1.74 1.85
N HIS A 194 14.66 2.43 2.96
CA HIS A 194 15.65 2.69 4.02
C HIS A 194 16.17 1.40 4.65
N LEU A 195 15.30 0.42 4.88
CA LEU A 195 15.69 -0.88 5.43
C LEU A 195 16.78 -1.60 4.60
N ASP A 196 16.78 -1.43 3.26
CA ASP A 196 17.86 -1.99 2.42
C ASP A 196 19.20 -1.29 2.67
N ALA A 197 19.19 0.01 2.99
CA ALA A 197 20.38 0.73 3.39
C ALA A 197 20.90 0.24 4.75
N PHE A 198 20.02 0.03 5.73
CA PHE A 198 20.38 -0.50 7.05
C PHE A 198 20.96 -1.91 6.95
N ARG A 199 20.33 -2.77 6.14
CA ARG A 199 20.84 -4.12 5.87
C ARG A 199 22.25 -4.10 5.26
N LYS A 200 22.49 -3.24 4.26
CA LYS A 200 23.80 -3.11 3.62
C LYS A 200 24.87 -2.67 4.63
N LYS A 201 24.59 -1.68 5.46
CA LYS A 201 25.48 -1.25 6.54
C LYS A 201 25.80 -2.40 7.51
N ALA A 202 24.79 -3.15 7.93
CA ALA A 202 24.97 -4.30 8.81
C ALA A 202 25.86 -5.38 8.16
N GLU A 203 25.68 -5.64 6.86
CA GLU A 203 26.51 -6.56 6.09
C GLU A 203 27.97 -6.08 5.98
N GLU A 204 28.22 -4.79 5.74
CA GLU A 204 29.56 -4.20 5.73
C GLU A 204 30.25 -4.36 7.09
N LEU A 205 29.49 -4.26 8.18
CA LEU A 205 29.97 -4.50 9.54
C LEU A 205 30.08 -6.00 9.88
N ASN A 206 29.62 -6.89 8.98
CA ASN A 206 29.48 -8.32 9.21
C ASN A 206 28.72 -8.66 10.52
N LYS A 207 27.62 -7.92 10.78
CA LYS A 207 26.75 -8.08 11.94
C LYS A 207 25.32 -8.38 11.49
N PRO A 208 24.59 -9.24 12.21
CA PRO A 208 23.15 -9.40 11.98
C PRO A 208 22.44 -8.06 12.22
N LEU A 209 21.42 -7.76 11.39
CA LEU A 209 20.50 -6.65 11.63
C LEU A 209 19.28 -7.18 12.38
N PRO A 210 19.06 -6.78 13.64
CA PRO A 210 17.80 -7.08 14.33
C PRO A 210 16.61 -6.52 13.58
N ILE A 211 15.52 -7.28 13.51
CA ILE A 211 14.28 -6.89 12.82
C ILE A 211 13.06 -7.42 13.57
N SER A 212 12.02 -6.64 13.64
CA SER A 212 10.68 -7.10 14.03
C SER A 212 9.71 -6.99 12.86
N ILE A 213 8.76 -7.93 12.77
CA ILE A 213 7.71 -7.93 11.75
C ILE A 213 6.38 -7.99 12.48
N SER A 214 5.68 -6.87 12.53
CA SER A 214 4.37 -6.75 13.17
C SER A 214 3.26 -6.95 12.14
N ILE A 215 2.27 -7.81 12.42
CA ILE A 215 1.16 -8.14 11.51
C ILE A 215 -0.16 -7.84 12.22
N GLY A 216 -1.14 -7.27 11.51
CA GLY A 216 -2.44 -6.95 12.08
C GLY A 216 -2.38 -5.80 13.09
N VAL A 217 -2.12 -4.61 12.60
CA VAL A 217 -1.90 -3.38 13.38
C VAL A 217 -3.01 -2.35 13.15
N ASP A 218 -2.93 -1.19 13.80
CA ASP A 218 -3.78 -0.03 13.48
C ASP A 218 -3.68 0.30 11.98
N PRO A 219 -4.81 0.43 11.26
CA PRO A 219 -4.83 0.76 9.83
C PRO A 219 -4.04 2.01 9.42
N ALA A 220 -3.79 2.94 10.32
CA ALA A 220 -2.96 4.11 10.04
C ALA A 220 -1.49 3.73 9.78
N ILE A 221 -0.99 2.64 10.39
CA ILE A 221 0.42 2.24 10.30
C ILE A 221 0.77 1.67 8.91
N PRO A 222 0.02 0.70 8.34
CA PRO A 222 0.31 0.21 6.99
C PRO A 222 0.28 1.30 5.92
N ILE A 223 -0.64 2.25 6.03
CA ILE A 223 -0.69 3.39 5.10
C ILE A 223 0.52 4.29 5.28
N ALA A 224 0.91 4.62 6.52
CA ALA A 224 2.09 5.42 6.80
C ALA A 224 3.39 4.75 6.31
N SER A 225 3.52 3.42 6.45
CA SER A 225 4.69 2.66 6.02
C SER A 225 4.90 2.57 4.50
N CYS A 226 3.94 3.06 3.71
CA CYS A 226 4.03 3.11 2.25
C CYS A 226 4.52 4.45 1.71
N PHE A 227 4.88 5.42 2.56
CA PHE A 227 5.58 6.62 2.11
C PHE A 227 6.99 6.28 1.62
N GLU A 228 7.50 7.12 0.72
CA GLU A 228 8.82 6.97 0.10
C GLU A 228 9.51 8.34 -0.03
N PRO A 229 10.84 8.37 -0.23
CA PRO A 229 11.51 9.59 -0.61
C PRO A 229 10.90 10.22 -1.89
N PRO A 230 10.82 11.56 -1.98
CA PRO A 230 11.44 12.56 -1.09
C PRO A 230 10.62 12.94 0.14
N THR A 231 9.38 12.47 0.30
CA THR A 231 8.52 12.86 1.43
C THR A 231 9.07 12.36 2.77
N THR A 232 9.56 11.13 2.80
CA THR A 232 10.24 10.55 3.96
C THR A 232 11.71 10.31 3.60
N PRO A 233 12.62 11.26 3.87
CA PRO A 233 14.05 11.08 3.65
C PRO A 233 14.65 10.07 4.65
N LEU A 234 15.83 9.54 4.33
CA LEU A 234 16.56 8.63 5.22
C LEU A 234 16.71 9.25 6.62
N GLY A 235 16.36 8.50 7.67
CA GLY A 235 16.28 8.97 9.05
C GLY A 235 14.90 9.46 9.49
N PHE A 236 13.90 9.47 8.60
CA PHE A 236 12.52 9.73 8.97
C PHE A 236 11.82 8.41 9.34
N ASN A 237 11.20 8.35 10.51
CA ASN A 237 10.45 7.18 10.96
C ASN A 237 8.97 7.32 10.58
N GLU A 238 8.50 6.52 9.63
CA GLU A 238 7.14 6.57 9.09
C GLU A 238 6.05 6.24 10.13
N ILE A 239 6.40 5.54 11.22
CA ILE A 239 5.46 5.31 12.33
C ILE A 239 4.95 6.64 12.90
N SER A 240 5.76 7.69 12.86
CA SER A 240 5.37 9.02 13.34
C SER A 240 4.23 9.65 12.52
N ILE A 241 4.11 9.30 11.24
CA ILE A 241 2.98 9.71 10.39
C ILE A 241 1.68 9.08 10.88
N ALA A 242 1.70 7.79 11.26
CA ALA A 242 0.54 7.14 11.87
C ALA A 242 0.13 7.84 13.17
N GLY A 243 1.11 8.28 13.97
CA GLY A 243 0.89 9.14 15.13
C GLY A 243 0.21 10.45 14.76
N GLY A 244 0.62 11.12 13.68
CA GLY A 244 0.00 12.33 13.13
C GLY A 244 -1.44 12.10 12.64
N ILE A 245 -1.70 10.95 11.98
CA ILE A 245 -3.06 10.54 11.59
C ILE A 245 -3.94 10.40 12.82
N ARG A 246 -3.49 9.70 13.87
CA ARG A 246 -4.25 9.45 15.10
C ARG A 246 -4.22 10.61 16.10
N ARG A 247 -3.35 11.61 15.92
CA ARG A 247 -3.05 12.67 16.91
C ARG A 247 -2.66 12.12 18.28
N LYS A 248 -2.04 10.95 18.27
CA LYS A 248 -1.52 10.23 19.44
C LYS A 248 -0.29 9.42 19.02
N PRO A 249 0.70 9.25 19.90
CA PRO A 249 1.85 8.42 19.59
C PRO A 249 1.43 6.95 19.39
N VAL A 250 2.09 6.26 18.47
CA VAL A 250 2.00 4.80 18.36
C VAL A 250 2.79 4.18 19.52
N GLU A 251 2.20 3.16 20.17
CA GLU A 251 2.84 2.41 21.23
C GLU A 251 3.71 1.30 20.66
N MET A 252 5.00 1.34 21.00
CA MET A 252 5.98 0.31 20.69
C MET A 252 6.37 -0.43 21.97
N VAL A 253 6.84 -1.65 21.82
CA VAL A 253 7.36 -2.48 22.92
C VAL A 253 8.72 -3.07 22.57
N GLN A 254 9.57 -3.26 23.57
CA GLN A 254 10.85 -3.95 23.37
C GLN A 254 10.60 -5.43 23.01
N CYS A 255 11.25 -5.92 21.96
CA CYS A 255 11.26 -7.34 21.59
C CYS A 255 11.90 -8.20 22.71
N LEU A 256 11.51 -9.45 22.81
CA LEU A 256 11.99 -10.37 23.85
C LEU A 256 13.36 -10.98 23.53
N THR A 257 13.66 -11.15 22.24
CA THR A 257 14.84 -11.95 21.80
C THR A 257 15.84 -11.17 20.96
N VAL A 258 15.46 -10.02 20.45
CA VAL A 258 16.33 -9.14 19.64
C VAL A 258 16.33 -7.72 20.19
N ASN A 259 17.41 -6.99 19.97
CA ASN A 259 17.50 -5.60 20.40
C ASN A 259 16.79 -4.66 19.42
N GLU A 260 15.49 -4.82 19.30
CA GLU A 260 14.62 -4.02 18.43
C GLU A 260 13.25 -3.83 19.08
N LYS A 261 12.44 -2.93 18.56
CA LYS A 261 11.08 -2.66 19.03
C LYS A 261 10.04 -3.21 18.03
N ALA A 262 8.86 -3.55 18.55
CA ALA A 262 7.71 -3.97 17.76
C ALA A 262 6.48 -3.11 18.11
N ILE A 263 5.43 -3.16 17.28
CA ILE A 263 4.17 -2.48 17.53
C ILE A 263 3.41 -3.22 18.64
N ALA A 264 3.18 -2.56 19.78
CA ALA A 264 2.68 -3.19 21.01
C ALA A 264 1.28 -3.82 20.89
N ASN A 265 0.43 -3.29 20.00
CA ASN A 265 -0.94 -3.75 19.79
C ASN A 265 -1.11 -4.65 18.54
N ALA A 266 -0.02 -5.14 17.93
CA ALA A 266 -0.07 -6.05 16.79
C ALA A 266 -0.73 -7.38 17.16
N GLU A 267 -1.34 -8.05 16.17
CA GLU A 267 -1.91 -9.41 16.34
C GLU A 267 -0.79 -10.44 16.43
N TYR A 268 0.26 -10.32 15.58
CA TYR A 268 1.48 -11.13 15.61
C TYR A 268 2.70 -10.22 15.53
N VAL A 269 3.77 -10.66 16.17
CA VAL A 269 5.12 -10.13 16.01
C VAL A 269 6.09 -11.26 15.79
N ILE A 270 6.90 -11.17 14.74
CA ILE A 270 8.02 -12.05 14.46
C ILE A 270 9.28 -11.31 14.85
N GLU A 271 10.08 -11.86 15.73
CA GLU A 271 11.37 -11.34 16.12
C GLU A 271 12.48 -12.14 15.45
N GLY A 272 13.41 -11.47 14.78
CA GLY A 272 14.47 -12.15 14.05
C GLY A 272 15.67 -11.26 13.73
N GLU A 273 16.57 -11.83 12.95
CA GLU A 273 17.78 -11.16 12.49
C GLU A 273 18.00 -11.40 10.99
N LEU A 274 18.20 -10.34 10.21
CA LEU A 274 18.76 -10.44 8.87
C LEU A 274 20.21 -10.86 8.97
N ILE A 275 20.54 -12.06 8.43
CA ILE A 275 21.88 -12.63 8.54
C ILE A 275 22.79 -12.05 7.47
N PRO A 276 23.95 -11.47 7.85
CA PRO A 276 24.81 -10.80 6.89
C PRO A 276 25.34 -11.78 5.83
N ASN A 277 25.29 -11.35 4.57
CA ASN A 277 25.82 -12.09 3.41
C ASN A 277 25.19 -13.47 3.13
N VAL A 278 24.15 -13.88 3.87
CA VAL A 278 23.40 -15.10 3.59
C VAL A 278 22.31 -14.81 2.56
N ARG A 279 22.19 -15.66 1.55
CA ARG A 279 21.20 -15.55 0.47
C ARG A 279 20.54 -16.89 0.23
N VAL A 280 19.25 -16.84 -0.11
CA VAL A 280 18.44 -18.01 -0.48
C VAL A 280 17.65 -17.73 -1.74
N ARG A 281 17.37 -18.77 -2.51
CA ARG A 281 16.44 -18.68 -3.64
C ARG A 281 15.00 -18.60 -3.11
N GLU A 282 14.20 -17.69 -3.63
CA GLU A 282 12.84 -17.42 -3.15
C GLU A 282 11.92 -18.67 -3.23
N ASP A 283 12.00 -19.40 -4.33
CA ASP A 283 11.20 -20.62 -4.60
C ASP A 283 11.94 -21.93 -4.29
N MET A 284 12.86 -21.90 -3.32
CA MET A 284 13.68 -23.10 -3.02
C MET A 284 12.88 -24.33 -2.62
N ASN A 285 11.64 -24.17 -2.14
CA ASN A 285 10.77 -25.27 -1.73
C ASN A 285 9.80 -25.73 -2.82
N THR A 286 9.60 -24.97 -3.88
CA THR A 286 8.57 -25.25 -4.91
C THR A 286 9.14 -25.39 -6.32
N ASP A 287 10.29 -24.79 -6.59
CA ASP A 287 10.99 -24.80 -7.89
C ASP A 287 10.09 -24.35 -9.06
N THR A 288 9.15 -23.43 -8.78
CA THR A 288 8.18 -22.95 -9.78
C THR A 288 8.73 -21.87 -10.70
N GLY A 289 9.85 -21.24 -10.33
CA GLY A 289 10.36 -20.03 -11.02
C GLY A 289 9.49 -18.79 -10.79
N LYS A 290 8.43 -18.89 -9.98
CA LYS A 290 7.46 -17.83 -9.70
C LYS A 290 7.55 -17.37 -8.25
N ALA A 291 7.33 -16.06 -8.02
CA ALA A 291 7.22 -15.51 -6.67
C ALA A 291 5.76 -15.54 -6.20
N MET A 292 5.03 -14.47 -6.45
CA MET A 292 3.61 -14.30 -6.12
C MET A 292 2.98 -13.30 -7.11
N PRO A 293 1.64 -13.20 -7.18
CA PRO A 293 0.98 -12.15 -7.96
C PRO A 293 1.33 -10.75 -7.45
N GLU A 294 1.78 -9.89 -8.35
CA GLU A 294 2.20 -8.51 -8.07
C GLU A 294 1.12 -7.49 -8.50
N PHE A 295 1.20 -6.27 -8.00
CA PHE A 295 0.20 -5.22 -8.19
C PHE A 295 -0.18 -4.90 -9.65
N PRO A 296 0.66 -5.09 -10.68
CA PRO A 296 0.23 -4.89 -12.06
C PRO A 296 -0.72 -5.97 -12.59
N GLY A 297 -0.96 -7.03 -11.82
CA GLY A 297 -1.83 -8.15 -12.21
C GLY A 297 -1.08 -9.34 -12.83
N TYR A 298 0.22 -9.34 -12.80
CA TYR A 298 1.09 -10.42 -13.29
C TYR A 298 1.78 -11.14 -12.13
N THR A 299 2.12 -12.41 -12.32
CA THR A 299 2.92 -13.15 -11.33
C THR A 299 4.39 -12.73 -11.48
N GLY A 300 5.01 -12.34 -10.37
CA GLY A 300 6.44 -12.02 -10.31
C GLY A 300 7.33 -13.24 -10.53
N GLU A 301 8.54 -13.02 -11.03
CA GLU A 301 9.57 -14.05 -11.09
C GLU A 301 10.17 -14.28 -9.70
N ALA A 302 10.50 -15.54 -9.38
CA ALA A 302 11.22 -15.86 -8.16
C ALA A 302 12.63 -15.28 -8.19
N ASN A 303 13.04 -14.64 -7.10
CA ASN A 303 14.38 -14.07 -7.02
C ASN A 303 15.39 -15.18 -6.64
N PRO A 304 16.52 -15.32 -7.38
CA PRO A 304 17.50 -16.37 -7.12
C PRO A 304 18.35 -16.12 -5.86
N SER A 305 18.32 -14.93 -5.27
CA SER A 305 19.28 -14.52 -4.21
C SER A 305 18.71 -13.46 -3.27
N LEU A 306 17.80 -13.88 -2.38
CA LEU A 306 17.20 -13.00 -1.36
C LEU A 306 17.93 -13.07 -0.03
N PRO A 307 18.02 -11.95 0.72
CA PRO A 307 18.41 -11.93 2.12
C PRO A 307 17.55 -12.85 2.97
N LEU A 308 18.16 -13.44 4.00
CA LEU A 308 17.54 -14.38 4.92
C LEU A 308 17.35 -13.77 6.30
N ILE A 309 16.13 -13.87 6.83
CA ILE A 309 15.82 -13.61 8.24
C ILE A 309 15.83 -14.94 8.97
N LYS A 310 16.63 -15.03 10.06
CA LYS A 310 16.55 -16.12 11.03
C LYS A 310 15.63 -15.69 12.17
N VAL A 311 14.52 -16.38 12.32
CA VAL A 311 13.51 -16.12 13.36
C VAL A 311 14.04 -16.61 14.71
N LYS A 312 13.82 -15.80 15.75
CA LYS A 312 14.19 -16.08 17.15
C LYS A 312 12.97 -16.37 18.02
N ALA A 313 11.87 -15.67 17.76
CA ALA A 313 10.60 -15.88 18.44
C ALA A 313 9.41 -15.40 17.58
N ILE A 314 8.24 -15.94 17.89
CA ILE A 314 6.95 -15.35 17.48
C ILE A 314 6.15 -15.08 18.75
N THR A 315 5.61 -13.88 18.84
CA THR A 315 4.66 -13.50 19.88
C THR A 315 3.33 -13.10 19.25
N TYR A 316 2.22 -13.31 19.95
CA TYR A 316 0.91 -12.96 19.42
C TYR A 316 -0.16 -12.82 20.51
N ARG A 317 -1.26 -12.17 20.14
CA ARG A 317 -2.48 -12.03 20.96
C ARG A 317 -3.24 -13.35 20.98
N LYS A 318 -3.98 -13.62 22.05
CA LYS A 318 -4.93 -14.75 22.06
C LYS A 318 -5.98 -14.61 20.97
N ASN A 319 -6.30 -15.72 20.27
CA ASN A 319 -7.19 -15.76 19.10
C ASN A 319 -6.76 -14.76 18.02
N PRO A 320 -5.55 -14.88 17.47
CA PRO A 320 -4.94 -13.86 16.66
C PRO A 320 -5.54 -13.78 15.25
N ILE A 321 -5.43 -12.61 14.63
CA ILE A 321 -5.94 -12.33 13.28
C ILE A 321 -4.75 -11.99 12.40
N MET A 322 -4.41 -12.85 11.46
CA MET A 322 -3.42 -12.55 10.44
C MET A 322 -4.05 -11.66 9.36
N GLN A 323 -3.54 -10.46 9.21
CA GLN A 323 -3.90 -9.59 8.09
C GLN A 323 -3.00 -9.87 6.90
N THR A 324 -3.60 -10.04 5.72
CA THR A 324 -2.89 -10.30 4.46
C THR A 324 -3.53 -9.51 3.32
N CYS A 325 -2.79 -9.32 2.23
CA CYS A 325 -3.21 -8.59 1.04
C CYS A 325 -2.90 -9.42 -0.22
N ILE A 326 -3.82 -9.41 -1.18
CA ILE A 326 -3.56 -9.90 -2.52
C ILE A 326 -2.87 -8.79 -3.32
N GLY A 327 -1.70 -9.06 -3.92
CA GLY A 327 -0.89 -8.08 -4.63
C GLY A 327 -1.66 -7.21 -5.64
N PRO A 328 -2.41 -7.76 -6.60
CA PRO A 328 -3.12 -6.98 -7.63
C PRO A 328 -4.45 -6.36 -7.16
N SER A 329 -4.83 -6.45 -5.89
CA SER A 329 -6.12 -5.99 -5.38
C SER A 329 -6.22 -4.47 -5.19
N GLU A 330 -7.46 -3.97 -5.03
CA GLU A 330 -7.72 -2.58 -4.65
C GLU A 330 -7.14 -2.24 -3.27
N GLU A 331 -6.93 -3.23 -2.41
CA GLU A 331 -6.23 -3.06 -1.12
C GLU A 331 -4.80 -2.54 -1.33
N HIS A 332 -4.06 -3.14 -2.27
CA HIS A 332 -2.74 -2.65 -2.64
C HIS A 332 -2.79 -1.25 -3.28
N VAL A 333 -3.80 -1.00 -4.15
CA VAL A 333 -4.00 0.31 -4.78
C VAL A 333 -4.10 1.41 -3.74
N ASN A 334 -4.94 1.23 -2.72
CA ASN A 334 -5.14 2.23 -1.67
C ASN A 334 -3.93 2.37 -0.74
N LEU A 335 -3.28 1.25 -0.38
CA LEU A 335 -2.07 1.28 0.44
C LEU A 335 -0.91 2.05 -0.22
N ALA A 336 -0.67 1.82 -1.51
CA ALA A 336 0.39 2.49 -2.24
C ALA A 336 -0.04 3.87 -2.76
N GLY A 337 -1.27 3.99 -3.25
CA GLY A 337 -1.76 5.17 -3.96
C GLY A 337 -2.03 6.36 -3.05
N ILE A 338 -2.66 6.17 -1.89
CA ILE A 338 -3.00 7.30 -1.01
C ILE A 338 -1.76 8.06 -0.49
N PRO A 339 -0.66 7.40 -0.04
CA PRO A 339 0.60 8.08 0.26
C PRO A 339 1.23 8.78 -0.95
N THR A 340 1.14 8.16 -2.14
CA THR A 340 1.61 8.78 -3.40
C THR A 340 0.85 10.07 -3.71
N GLU A 341 -0.49 10.09 -3.53
CA GLU A 341 -1.31 11.29 -3.66
C GLU A 341 -0.83 12.39 -2.72
N ALA A 342 -0.57 12.06 -1.45
CA ALA A 342 -0.10 13.02 -0.45
C ALA A 342 1.25 13.64 -0.82
N SER A 343 2.19 12.83 -1.32
CA SER A 343 3.50 13.29 -1.79
C SER A 343 3.38 14.24 -3.00
N ILE A 344 2.52 13.91 -3.95
CA ILE A 344 2.25 14.76 -5.12
C ILE A 344 1.59 16.08 -4.70
N ILE A 345 0.58 16.02 -3.82
CA ILE A 345 -0.10 17.20 -3.26
C ILE A 345 0.91 18.12 -2.58
N GLU A 346 1.79 17.59 -1.74
CA GLU A 346 2.78 18.37 -1.01
C GLU A 346 3.67 19.19 -1.96
N MET A 347 4.24 18.52 -2.96
CA MET A 347 5.21 19.16 -3.88
C MET A 347 4.54 20.14 -4.82
N ILE A 348 3.33 19.86 -5.33
CA ILE A 348 2.61 20.80 -6.18
C ILE A 348 2.15 22.02 -5.38
N GLU A 349 1.59 21.84 -4.19
CA GLU A 349 1.15 22.98 -3.35
C GLU A 349 2.31 23.87 -2.90
N LYS A 350 3.50 23.32 -2.65
CA LYS A 350 4.70 24.13 -2.39
C LYS A 350 5.11 24.99 -3.60
N SER A 351 4.92 24.48 -4.81
CA SER A 351 5.35 25.16 -6.05
C SER A 351 4.30 26.07 -6.65
N MET A 352 3.03 25.71 -6.53
CA MET A 352 1.87 26.36 -7.16
C MET A 352 0.66 26.42 -6.21
N PRO A 353 0.74 27.19 -5.11
CA PRO A 353 -0.31 27.23 -4.09
C PRO A 353 -1.70 27.54 -4.67
N GLY A 354 -2.70 26.71 -4.30
CA GLY A 354 -4.11 26.91 -4.64
C GLY A 354 -4.48 26.63 -6.10
N ARG A 355 -3.62 25.97 -6.90
CA ARG A 355 -3.94 25.51 -8.27
C ARG A 355 -4.32 24.04 -8.31
N LEU A 356 -3.80 23.26 -7.39
CA LEU A 356 -4.19 21.86 -7.25
C LEU A 356 -5.58 21.77 -6.63
N VAL A 357 -6.47 20.98 -7.24
CA VAL A 357 -7.78 20.64 -6.67
C VAL A 357 -7.73 19.28 -6.00
N ASN A 358 -7.30 18.24 -6.73
CA ASN A 358 -7.11 16.91 -6.16
C ASN A 358 -6.12 16.07 -6.99
N VAL A 359 -5.70 14.94 -6.41
CA VAL A 359 -4.88 13.92 -7.07
C VAL A 359 -5.49 12.56 -6.78
N TYR A 360 -5.51 11.69 -7.78
CA TYR A 360 -5.90 10.30 -7.63
C TYR A 360 -4.86 9.38 -8.26
N SER A 361 -4.28 8.49 -7.46
CA SER A 361 -3.44 7.39 -7.93
C SER A 361 -4.31 6.26 -8.43
N HIS A 362 -4.44 6.16 -9.76
CA HIS A 362 -5.51 5.40 -10.41
C HIS A 362 -5.36 3.88 -10.24
N SER A 363 -6.49 3.22 -9.98
CA SER A 363 -6.60 1.77 -9.73
C SER A 363 -6.03 0.92 -10.88
N SER A 364 -6.26 1.28 -12.14
CA SER A 364 -5.71 0.53 -13.30
C SER A 364 -4.19 0.55 -13.37
N GLY A 365 -3.54 1.50 -12.73
CA GLY A 365 -2.09 1.57 -12.57
C GLY A 365 -1.58 0.94 -11.27
N GLY A 366 -2.42 0.19 -10.56
CA GLY A 366 -2.06 -0.42 -9.27
C GLY A 366 -1.72 0.59 -8.17
N GLY A 367 -2.20 1.84 -8.29
CA GLY A 367 -1.86 2.94 -7.39
C GLY A 367 -0.46 3.53 -7.58
N LYS A 368 0.32 3.03 -8.55
CA LYS A 368 1.73 3.42 -8.75
C LYS A 368 2.04 3.94 -10.16
N TYR A 369 1.41 3.41 -11.21
CA TYR A 369 1.80 3.76 -12.59
C TYR A 369 1.11 4.98 -13.14
N MET A 370 -0.08 5.32 -12.65
CA MET A 370 -0.90 6.39 -13.21
C MET A 370 -1.46 7.29 -12.10
N ALA A 371 -1.32 8.60 -12.29
CA ALA A 371 -2.00 9.60 -11.49
C ALA A 371 -2.89 10.49 -12.38
N VAL A 372 -4.07 10.83 -11.88
CA VAL A 372 -4.93 11.88 -12.43
C VAL A 372 -4.78 13.10 -11.55
N ILE A 373 -4.42 14.24 -12.13
CA ILE A 373 -4.23 15.52 -11.43
C ILE A 373 -5.32 16.49 -11.86
N GLN A 374 -6.19 16.86 -10.93
CA GLN A 374 -7.21 17.86 -11.13
C GLN A 374 -6.63 19.24 -10.84
N PHE A 375 -6.51 20.07 -11.88
CA PHE A 375 -5.80 21.33 -11.82
C PHE A 375 -6.70 22.49 -12.20
N LYS A 376 -6.59 23.60 -11.48
CA LYS A 376 -7.38 24.81 -11.69
C LYS A 376 -6.51 25.95 -12.24
N LYS A 377 -6.81 26.37 -13.45
CA LYS A 377 -6.24 27.59 -14.03
C LYS A 377 -7.07 28.81 -13.58
N LEU A 378 -6.52 29.66 -12.75
CA LEU A 378 -7.20 30.83 -12.17
C LEU A 378 -7.08 32.07 -13.04
N MET A 379 -6.05 32.16 -13.88
CA MET A 379 -5.75 33.32 -14.73
C MET A 379 -5.00 32.88 -16.00
N PRO A 380 -4.94 33.73 -17.02
CA PRO A 380 -4.25 33.38 -18.28
C PRO A 380 -2.79 32.95 -18.13
N SER A 381 -2.07 33.49 -17.15
CA SER A 381 -0.66 33.12 -16.88
C SER A 381 -0.50 31.75 -16.18
N ASP A 382 -1.59 31.06 -15.86
CA ASP A 382 -1.54 29.66 -15.37
C ASP A 382 -1.47 28.67 -16.54
N GLU A 383 -1.63 29.11 -17.79
CA GLU A 383 -1.45 28.26 -18.96
C GLU A 383 -0.04 27.67 -19.02
N GLY A 384 0.06 26.35 -19.15
CA GLY A 384 1.31 25.60 -19.08
C GLY A 384 1.72 25.14 -17.68
N ARG A 385 1.19 25.73 -16.60
CA ARG A 385 1.50 25.32 -15.23
C ARG A 385 0.95 23.94 -14.90
N GLN A 386 -0.16 23.53 -15.49
CA GLN A 386 -0.68 22.15 -15.36
C GLN A 386 0.35 21.12 -15.84
N ARG A 387 1.07 21.40 -16.94
CA ARG A 387 2.14 20.51 -17.44
C ARG A 387 3.33 20.47 -16.48
N GLN A 388 3.68 21.61 -15.85
CA GLN A 388 4.69 21.65 -14.79
C GLN A 388 4.26 20.85 -13.56
N ALA A 389 2.97 20.86 -13.18
CA ALA A 389 2.46 20.04 -12.08
C ALA A 389 2.64 18.53 -12.35
N ALA A 390 2.46 18.08 -13.60
CA ALA A 390 2.74 16.69 -13.98
C ALA A 390 4.24 16.34 -13.86
N LEU A 391 5.15 17.24 -14.24
CA LEU A 391 6.60 17.04 -14.05
C LEU A 391 6.97 16.94 -12.56
N ILE A 392 6.34 17.76 -11.73
CA ILE A 392 6.51 17.71 -10.26
C ILE A 392 6.01 16.36 -9.72
N ALA A 393 4.87 15.85 -10.21
CA ALA A 393 4.36 14.54 -9.80
C ALA A 393 5.35 13.41 -10.10
N PHE A 394 6.02 13.41 -11.24
CA PHE A 394 7.08 12.44 -11.56
C PHE A 394 8.30 12.55 -10.65
N THR A 395 8.55 13.73 -10.07
CA THR A 395 9.62 13.93 -9.08
C THR A 395 9.16 13.51 -7.67
N ALA A 396 7.89 13.80 -7.34
CA ALA A 396 7.30 13.42 -6.05
C ALA A 396 7.19 11.90 -5.89
N PHE A 397 6.96 11.18 -7.00
CA PHE A 397 6.91 9.73 -7.03
C PHE A 397 7.61 9.18 -8.29
N PRO A 398 8.89 8.80 -8.19
CA PRO A 398 9.70 8.39 -9.36
C PRO A 398 9.18 7.13 -10.09
N GLU A 399 8.38 6.30 -9.42
CA GLU A 399 7.80 5.08 -10.02
C GLU A 399 6.60 5.35 -10.93
N LEU A 400 6.04 6.57 -10.91
CA LEU A 400 4.92 6.98 -11.75
C LEU A 400 5.30 6.94 -13.24
N LYS A 401 4.41 6.39 -14.08
CA LYS A 401 4.61 6.22 -15.53
C LYS A 401 3.77 7.19 -16.36
N HIS A 402 2.52 7.42 -15.94
CA HIS A 402 1.55 8.22 -16.65
C HIS A 402 0.92 9.27 -15.76
N VAL A 403 0.71 10.49 -16.29
CA VAL A 403 -0.09 11.53 -15.66
C VAL A 403 -1.16 12.00 -16.63
N ILE A 404 -2.41 12.00 -16.18
CA ILE A 404 -3.52 12.63 -16.88
C ILE A 404 -3.87 13.93 -16.14
N LEU A 405 -3.84 15.05 -16.86
CA LEU A 405 -4.24 16.36 -16.34
C LEU A 405 -5.68 16.64 -16.73
N VAL A 406 -6.50 17.04 -15.76
CA VAL A 406 -7.91 17.38 -15.99
C VAL A 406 -8.28 18.70 -15.30
N ASP A 407 -9.32 19.37 -15.81
CA ASP A 407 -9.85 20.60 -15.21
C ASP A 407 -10.68 20.31 -13.93
N GLU A 408 -11.03 21.38 -13.23
CA GLU A 408 -11.79 21.35 -11.97
C GLU A 408 -13.22 20.77 -12.09
N ASP A 409 -13.78 20.65 -13.28
CA ASP A 409 -15.11 20.08 -13.54
C ASP A 409 -15.10 18.59 -13.89
N VAL A 410 -13.94 17.94 -13.84
CA VAL A 410 -13.76 16.51 -14.09
C VAL A 410 -13.48 15.81 -12.77
N ASP A 411 -14.26 14.80 -12.41
CA ASP A 411 -13.99 14.00 -11.21
C ASP A 411 -12.82 13.04 -11.44
N PRO A 412 -11.68 13.23 -10.78
CA PRO A 412 -10.51 12.37 -10.98
C PRO A 412 -10.72 10.94 -10.46
N PHE A 413 -11.72 10.71 -9.59
CA PHE A 413 -12.05 9.39 -9.03
C PHE A 413 -13.03 8.61 -9.90
N ASP A 414 -13.69 9.24 -10.88
CA ASP A 414 -14.52 8.58 -11.88
C ASP A 414 -13.74 8.35 -13.18
N SER A 415 -13.38 7.09 -13.43
CA SER A 415 -12.67 6.71 -14.66
C SER A 415 -13.42 7.06 -15.94
N ASN A 416 -14.77 7.04 -15.94
CA ASN A 416 -15.55 7.43 -17.11
C ASN A 416 -15.46 8.93 -17.37
N ASP A 417 -15.43 9.73 -16.32
CA ASP A 417 -15.28 11.18 -16.41
C ASP A 417 -13.89 11.58 -16.92
N VAL A 418 -12.85 10.90 -16.41
CA VAL A 418 -11.46 11.07 -16.88
C VAL A 418 -11.33 10.69 -18.36
N LEU A 419 -11.91 9.54 -18.77
CA LEU A 419 -11.89 9.10 -20.16
C LEU A 419 -12.73 10.02 -21.05
N TRP A 420 -13.83 10.57 -20.54
CA TRP A 420 -14.58 11.60 -21.26
C TRP A 420 -13.72 12.83 -21.56
N ALA A 421 -12.96 13.33 -20.58
CA ALA A 421 -12.04 14.44 -20.79
C ALA A 421 -10.96 14.09 -21.84
N LEU A 422 -10.39 12.89 -21.77
CA LEU A 422 -9.42 12.39 -22.76
C LEU A 422 -10.00 12.36 -24.18
N ASN A 423 -11.28 12.06 -24.34
CA ASN A 423 -11.93 12.00 -25.66
C ASN A 423 -12.42 13.34 -26.19
N THR A 424 -12.61 14.35 -25.34
CA THR A 424 -13.24 15.61 -25.72
C THR A 424 -12.33 16.84 -25.60
N ARG A 425 -11.22 16.75 -24.87
CA ARG A 425 -10.33 17.87 -24.54
C ARG A 425 -8.85 17.61 -24.86
N TYR A 426 -8.56 16.58 -25.64
CA TYR A 426 -7.19 16.14 -25.90
C TYR A 426 -6.98 15.87 -27.39
N GLN A 427 -5.83 16.35 -27.91
CA GLN A 427 -5.33 16.05 -29.26
C GLN A 427 -3.93 15.41 -29.13
N GLY A 428 -3.77 14.18 -29.66
CA GLY A 428 -2.60 13.35 -29.41
C GLY A 428 -1.28 13.95 -29.84
N ASP A 429 -1.26 14.78 -30.87
CA ASP A 429 -0.05 15.43 -31.42
C ASP A 429 0.34 16.72 -30.70
N VAL A 430 -0.58 17.36 -29.95
CA VAL A 430 -0.38 18.64 -29.26
C VAL A 430 -0.31 18.47 -27.75
N ASP A 431 -1.13 17.59 -27.20
CA ASP A 431 -1.38 17.49 -25.77
C ASP A 431 -0.68 16.29 -25.11
N THR A 432 0.15 15.55 -25.87
CA THR A 432 1.01 14.49 -25.33
C THR A 432 2.42 15.01 -25.11
N ILE A 433 2.98 14.72 -23.93
CA ILE A 433 4.40 14.98 -23.65
C ILE A 433 5.07 13.66 -23.32
N PHE A 434 6.11 13.31 -24.06
CA PHE A 434 6.94 12.13 -23.85
C PHE A 434 8.25 12.53 -23.16
N ILE A 435 8.62 11.76 -22.12
CA ILE A 435 9.88 11.89 -21.41
C ILE A 435 10.58 10.53 -21.45
N PRO A 436 11.40 10.25 -22.48
CA PRO A 436 12.07 8.96 -22.65
C PRO A 436 13.28 8.83 -21.72
N GLY A 437 13.68 7.58 -21.43
CA GLY A 437 14.93 7.27 -20.73
C GLY A 437 14.93 7.59 -19.24
N VAL A 438 13.78 7.56 -18.59
CA VAL A 438 13.62 7.86 -17.15
C VAL A 438 13.20 6.64 -16.35
N ARG A 439 13.52 6.65 -15.04
CA ARG A 439 13.20 5.55 -14.14
C ARG A 439 11.69 5.41 -13.91
N CYS A 440 11.24 4.17 -13.81
CA CYS A 440 9.89 3.78 -13.38
C CYS A 440 9.98 2.51 -12.53
N HIS A 441 8.83 2.01 -12.05
CA HIS A 441 8.78 0.80 -11.24
C HIS A 441 9.24 -0.43 -12.04
N PRO A 442 10.19 -1.25 -11.52
CA PRO A 442 10.79 -2.37 -12.27
C PRO A 442 9.82 -3.55 -12.55
N LEU A 443 8.64 -3.59 -11.90
CA LEU A 443 7.60 -4.59 -12.16
C LEU A 443 6.72 -4.26 -13.38
N ASP A 444 6.98 -3.20 -14.11
CA ASP A 444 6.32 -2.93 -15.39
C ASP A 444 6.88 -3.87 -16.48
N PRO A 445 6.10 -4.86 -16.96
CA PRO A 445 6.60 -5.84 -17.93
C PRO A 445 6.93 -5.22 -19.29
N SER A 446 6.38 -4.05 -19.60
CA SER A 446 6.66 -3.34 -20.85
C SER A 446 8.04 -2.67 -20.90
N GLN A 447 8.79 -2.71 -19.81
CA GLN A 447 10.18 -2.20 -19.71
C GLN A 447 11.25 -3.27 -20.02
N SER A 448 10.87 -4.43 -20.49
CA SER A 448 11.84 -5.46 -20.85
C SER A 448 12.48 -5.18 -22.21
N PRO A 449 13.81 -5.35 -22.37
CA PRO A 449 14.45 -5.38 -23.70
C PRO A 449 13.84 -6.41 -24.64
N GLU A 450 13.27 -7.50 -24.12
CA GLU A 450 12.52 -8.50 -24.88
C GLU A 450 11.23 -7.94 -25.47
N TYR A 451 10.57 -7.02 -24.76
CA TYR A 451 9.36 -6.33 -25.23
C TYR A 451 9.71 -5.30 -26.32
N ASN A 452 10.76 -4.52 -26.12
CA ASN A 452 11.19 -3.49 -27.05
C ASN A 452 12.73 -3.36 -27.05
N PRO A 453 13.42 -3.66 -28.18
CA PRO A 453 14.88 -3.58 -28.29
C PRO A 453 15.48 -2.19 -28.02
N GLN A 454 14.69 -1.13 -28.04
CA GLN A 454 15.13 0.22 -27.68
C GLN A 454 15.27 0.42 -26.15
N ILE A 455 14.72 -0.48 -25.34
CA ILE A 455 14.86 -0.48 -23.91
C ILE A 455 16.16 -1.20 -23.55
N LYS A 456 17.13 -0.46 -22.99
CA LYS A 456 18.45 -1.00 -22.66
C LYS A 456 18.48 -1.72 -21.33
N ASP A 457 17.75 -1.20 -20.34
CA ASP A 457 17.78 -1.68 -18.96
C ASP A 457 16.36 -1.75 -18.36
N ARG A 458 16.09 -2.76 -17.53
CA ARG A 458 14.86 -2.82 -16.73
C ARG A 458 14.78 -1.62 -15.76
N GLY A 459 13.60 -1.07 -15.58
CA GLY A 459 13.37 0.10 -14.74
C GLY A 459 13.53 1.44 -15.46
N ILE A 460 13.87 1.42 -16.77
CA ILE A 460 13.91 2.60 -17.65
C ILE A 460 12.71 2.57 -18.58
N THR A 461 11.98 3.67 -18.63
CA THR A 461 10.76 3.79 -19.43
C THR A 461 10.65 5.14 -20.14
N CYS A 462 9.58 5.29 -20.92
CA CYS A 462 9.08 6.59 -21.36
C CYS A 462 7.90 7.01 -20.47
N LYS A 463 8.03 8.11 -19.72
CA LYS A 463 6.90 8.70 -19.01
C LYS A 463 6.06 9.54 -19.96
N THR A 464 4.74 9.55 -19.72
CA THR A 464 3.80 10.24 -20.61
C THR A 464 2.86 11.13 -19.80
N ILE A 465 2.69 12.37 -20.26
CA ILE A 465 1.66 13.31 -19.78
C ILE A 465 0.58 13.40 -20.85
N TYR A 466 -0.66 13.29 -20.44
CA TYR A 466 -1.86 13.51 -21.24
C TYR A 466 -2.53 14.78 -20.70
N ASP A 467 -2.43 15.90 -21.43
CA ASP A 467 -3.01 17.18 -21.03
C ASP A 467 -4.44 17.29 -21.54
N CYS A 468 -5.40 16.85 -20.71
CA CYS A 468 -6.82 16.90 -21.01
C CYS A 468 -7.47 18.18 -20.43
N THR A 469 -6.71 19.27 -20.25
CA THR A 469 -7.23 20.55 -19.76
C THR A 469 -7.59 21.48 -20.90
N VAL A 470 -8.68 22.23 -20.74
CA VAL A 470 -9.10 23.25 -21.70
C VAL A 470 -8.19 24.45 -21.61
N PRO A 471 -7.69 25.03 -22.75
CA PRO A 471 -7.01 26.30 -22.73
C PRO A 471 -7.80 27.38 -21.98
N TYR A 472 -7.13 28.20 -21.14
CA TYR A 472 -7.82 29.14 -20.26
C TYR A 472 -8.79 30.07 -21.00
N HIS A 473 -8.43 30.59 -22.18
CA HIS A 473 -9.26 31.49 -22.97
C HIS A 473 -10.47 30.81 -23.63
N LEU A 474 -10.55 29.49 -23.62
CA LEU A 474 -11.65 28.70 -24.18
C LEU A 474 -12.59 28.11 -23.12
N LYS A 475 -12.32 28.31 -21.83
CA LYS A 475 -13.11 27.70 -20.73
C LYS A 475 -14.62 27.90 -20.90
N ASP A 476 -15.06 29.09 -21.33
CA ASP A 476 -16.49 29.37 -21.51
C ASP A 476 -17.14 28.56 -22.63
N LYS A 477 -16.36 28.11 -23.63
CA LYS A 477 -16.85 27.27 -24.73
C LYS A 477 -16.95 25.79 -24.38
N PHE A 478 -16.26 25.37 -23.30
CA PHE A 478 -16.19 23.97 -22.85
C PHE A 478 -17.02 23.71 -21.59
N LYS A 479 -17.95 24.59 -21.24
CA LYS A 479 -18.88 24.35 -20.14
C LYS A 479 -19.80 23.18 -20.47
N ARG A 480 -19.87 22.21 -19.54
CA ARG A 480 -20.83 21.10 -19.66
C ARG A 480 -22.26 21.63 -19.68
N SER A 481 -23.15 20.90 -20.39
CA SER A 481 -24.58 21.19 -20.36
C SER A 481 -25.11 21.05 -18.93
N ASN A 482 -25.80 22.09 -18.48
CA ASN A 482 -26.38 22.11 -17.14
C ASN A 482 -27.88 21.74 -17.23
N PHE A 483 -28.21 20.53 -16.77
CA PHE A 483 -29.57 20.08 -16.65
C PHE A 483 -30.18 20.63 -15.36
N MET A 484 -31.50 20.86 -15.39
CA MET A 484 -32.26 21.31 -14.23
C MET A 484 -32.21 20.24 -13.13
N ASP A 485 -31.82 20.64 -11.92
CA ASP A 485 -31.92 19.78 -10.74
C ASP A 485 -33.41 19.64 -10.34
N VAL A 486 -33.81 18.41 -10.07
CA VAL A 486 -35.23 18.08 -9.73
C VAL A 486 -35.25 17.25 -8.45
N ASP A 487 -36.25 17.50 -7.61
CA ASP A 487 -36.48 16.65 -6.44
C ASP A 487 -37.08 15.32 -6.87
N MET A 488 -36.26 14.28 -6.92
CA MET A 488 -36.65 12.94 -7.32
C MET A 488 -37.73 12.31 -6.43
N ASN A 489 -37.95 12.81 -5.21
CA ASN A 489 -39.04 12.33 -4.34
C ASN A 489 -40.43 12.71 -4.84
N THR A 490 -40.52 13.68 -5.76
CA THR A 490 -41.78 14.09 -6.36
C THR A 490 -42.20 13.17 -7.51
N TYR A 491 -41.35 12.27 -7.99
CA TYR A 491 -41.58 11.41 -9.13
C TYR A 491 -41.67 9.94 -8.72
N GLU A 492 -42.81 9.30 -9.00
CA GLU A 492 -42.96 7.86 -8.82
C GLU A 492 -42.41 7.11 -10.04
N ILE A 493 -41.18 6.57 -9.91
CA ILE A 493 -40.54 5.77 -10.96
C ILE A 493 -40.85 4.30 -10.69
N LYS A 494 -41.56 3.64 -11.61
CA LYS A 494 -41.92 2.22 -11.51
C LYS A 494 -41.16 1.38 -12.52
N SER A 495 -40.76 0.15 -12.14
CA SER A 495 -40.28 -0.88 -13.06
C SER A 495 -41.51 -1.47 -13.81
N PHE A 496 -41.31 -1.83 -15.06
CA PHE A 496 -42.26 -2.71 -15.75
C PHE A 496 -42.09 -4.13 -15.19
N GLU A 497 -43.23 -4.79 -14.89
CA GLU A 497 -43.24 -6.22 -14.51
C GLU A 497 -42.94 -7.12 -15.71
#